data_b00a1f15408298e4d795651a3bb1eae4
#
_entry.id   b00a1f15408298e4d795651a3bb1eae4
#
_cell.length_a   1.000
_cell.length_b   1.000
_cell.length_c   1.000
_cell.angle_alpha   90.00
_cell.angle_beta   90.00
_cell.angle_gamma   90.00
#
_symmetry.space_group_name_H-M   'P 1'
#
loop_
_entity.id
_entity.type
_entity.pdbx_description
1 polymer ?
#
loop_
_entity_poly.entity_id
_entity_poly.type
_entity_poly.pdbx_seq_one_letter_code
_entity_poly.pdbx_strand_id
1 'polypeptide(L)'
;MGYVKWSYDTLNHFCGDVFKAFGFSEEEGSIIKDVLLTADLYGIESHGMQRMVRYHKGIEKGTIHPQAKPEVVFETPISAVIDGHNGMGQLISHFAMEKAIEKAKTTGVGIVSVRNSNHFGIAGYYANMACHEGLLGMACTNSEAIMVPTFGRKAMLGSNPIAVAMPADPYPFFFDCSTTVVTRGKLEMYNKMGKPLPNGWALDKNGHASNNAPDVLANIVAKKGGGIMPLGGNEEVSGSHKGYGYGMLCELFSSILSMGVTSDKCCTFPDKTGICHGFMAINPAAFGDPDAIRKHFSEYLEALRESPKADGQDRIYTHGEKEVAAEKDRKENGIPVNDNTMVELADLCSYLKLDFGSYFEGYELPRDSKFFNGNY
;
A
#
# COMPACT_ATOMS: atom_id res chain seq x y z
N MET A 1 -24.82 0.40 -2.13
CA MET A 1 -23.75 -0.28 -1.41
C MET A 1 -23.80 0.23 0.02
N GLY A 2 -24.13 -0.62 0.97
CA GLY A 2 -24.15 -0.28 2.37
C GLY A 2 -22.78 -0.49 3.02
N TYR A 3 -22.67 0.00 4.25
CA TYR A 3 -21.53 -0.23 5.14
C TYR A 3 -22.07 -0.72 6.47
N VAL A 4 -21.39 -1.69 7.05
CA VAL A 4 -21.61 -2.15 8.43
C VAL A 4 -20.35 -1.83 9.24
N LYS A 5 -20.52 -1.47 10.52
CA LYS A 5 -19.39 -1.19 11.41
C LYS A 5 -19.14 -2.36 12.34
N TRP A 6 -17.88 -2.77 12.43
CA TRP A 6 -17.43 -3.82 13.33
C TRP A 6 -16.37 -3.29 14.29
N SER A 7 -16.35 -3.83 15.52
CA SER A 7 -15.31 -3.48 16.46
C SER A 7 -13.94 -3.94 15.98
N TYR A 8 -12.89 -3.21 16.36
CA TYR A 8 -11.51 -3.64 16.08
C TYR A 8 -11.26 -5.07 16.58
N ASP A 9 -11.74 -5.40 17.78
CA ASP A 9 -11.53 -6.74 18.39
C ASP A 9 -12.19 -7.86 17.57
N THR A 10 -13.40 -7.64 17.07
CA THR A 10 -14.07 -8.59 16.16
C THR A 10 -13.24 -8.86 14.92
N LEU A 11 -12.78 -7.80 14.24
CA LEU A 11 -11.99 -7.92 13.02
C LEU A 11 -10.60 -8.49 13.28
N ASN A 12 -9.98 -8.13 14.41
CA ASN A 12 -8.68 -8.65 14.82
C ASN A 12 -8.73 -10.16 15.11
N HIS A 13 -9.78 -10.64 15.75
CA HIS A 13 -10.02 -12.07 15.99
C HIS A 13 -10.24 -12.82 14.67
N PHE A 14 -11.16 -12.31 13.85
CA PHE A 14 -11.48 -12.88 12.54
C PHE A 14 -10.24 -12.99 11.63
N CYS A 15 -9.47 -11.91 11.48
CA CYS A 15 -8.26 -11.91 10.67
C CYS A 15 -7.23 -12.94 11.18
N GLY A 16 -7.08 -13.06 12.50
CA GLY A 16 -6.19 -14.04 13.12
C GLY A 16 -6.52 -15.47 12.70
N ASP A 17 -7.80 -15.85 12.77
CA ASP A 17 -8.26 -17.19 12.40
C ASP A 17 -8.11 -17.45 10.89
N VAL A 18 -8.37 -16.44 10.05
CA VAL A 18 -8.16 -16.56 8.59
C VAL A 18 -6.68 -16.79 8.27
N PHE A 19 -5.74 -16.04 8.85
CA PHE A 19 -4.31 -16.24 8.57
C PHE A 19 -3.79 -17.55 9.14
N LYS A 20 -4.30 -18.00 10.28
CA LYS A 20 -4.03 -19.35 10.79
C LYS A 20 -4.52 -20.43 9.83
N ALA A 21 -5.72 -20.27 9.26
CA ALA A 21 -6.27 -21.19 8.25
C ALA A 21 -5.47 -21.17 6.93
N PHE A 22 -4.81 -20.05 6.60
CA PHE A 22 -3.86 -19.97 5.48
C PHE A 22 -2.52 -20.67 5.76
N GLY A 23 -2.27 -21.15 6.99
CA GLY A 23 -1.08 -21.88 7.37
C GLY A 23 0.04 -21.03 7.97
N PHE A 24 -0.25 -19.78 8.37
CA PHE A 24 0.70 -18.93 9.10
C PHE A 24 0.68 -19.26 10.60
N SER A 25 1.80 -19.05 11.28
CA SER A 25 1.86 -19.10 12.74
C SER A 25 1.07 -17.96 13.36
N GLU A 26 0.77 -18.03 14.66
CA GLU A 26 0.08 -16.96 15.39
C GLU A 26 0.86 -15.65 15.34
N GLU A 27 2.19 -15.71 15.49
CA GLU A 27 3.07 -14.55 15.39
C GLU A 27 3.05 -13.93 13.98
N GLU A 28 3.20 -14.74 12.94
CA GLU A 28 3.12 -14.29 11.55
C GLU A 28 1.74 -13.71 11.21
N GLY A 29 0.67 -14.38 11.62
CA GLY A 29 -0.69 -13.91 11.45
C GLY A 29 -0.92 -12.57 12.16
N SER A 30 -0.28 -12.37 13.33
CA SER A 30 -0.36 -11.11 14.06
C SER A 30 0.24 -9.93 13.27
N ILE A 31 1.42 -10.12 12.67
CA ILE A 31 2.05 -9.09 11.83
C ILE A 31 1.19 -8.79 10.60
N ILE A 32 0.70 -9.82 9.91
CA ILE A 32 -0.07 -9.64 8.67
C ILE A 32 -1.38 -8.89 8.94
N LYS A 33 -2.13 -9.31 9.98
CA LYS A 33 -3.41 -8.68 10.34
C LYS A 33 -3.22 -7.24 10.81
N ASP A 34 -2.13 -6.94 11.54
CA ASP A 34 -1.85 -5.59 12.01
C ASP A 34 -1.65 -4.62 10.85
N VAL A 35 -0.91 -5.00 9.81
CA VAL A 35 -0.79 -4.21 8.57
C VAL A 35 -2.14 -3.93 7.93
N LEU A 36 -3.01 -4.94 7.83
CA LEU A 36 -4.33 -4.79 7.19
C LEU A 36 -5.28 -3.94 8.02
N LEU A 37 -5.37 -4.19 9.31
CA LEU A 37 -6.26 -3.46 10.21
C LEU A 37 -5.79 -2.02 10.42
N THR A 38 -4.47 -1.76 10.40
CA THR A 38 -3.94 -0.40 10.38
C THR A 38 -4.40 0.37 9.13
N ALA A 39 -4.38 -0.27 7.96
CA ALA A 39 -4.93 0.35 6.74
C ALA A 39 -6.43 0.66 6.89
N ASP A 40 -7.20 -0.27 7.45
CA ASP A 40 -8.62 -0.05 7.73
C ASP A 40 -8.83 1.05 8.77
N LEU A 41 -8.04 1.10 9.84
CA LEU A 41 -8.11 2.16 10.86
C LEU A 41 -7.79 3.55 10.26
N TYR A 42 -6.81 3.65 9.37
CA TYR A 42 -6.42 4.91 8.73
C TYR A 42 -7.38 5.38 7.62
N GLY A 43 -8.44 4.62 7.34
CA GLY A 43 -9.39 4.96 6.28
C GLY A 43 -8.96 4.52 4.88
N ILE A 44 -7.94 3.68 4.78
CA ILE A 44 -7.38 3.18 3.51
C ILE A 44 -7.94 1.79 3.20
N GLU A 45 -9.27 1.68 3.13
CA GLU A 45 -10.00 0.42 2.94
C GLU A 45 -9.50 -0.41 1.77
N SER A 46 -9.00 0.26 0.72
CA SER A 46 -8.46 -0.42 -0.48
C SER A 46 -7.28 -1.35 -0.20
N HIS A 47 -6.62 -1.21 0.96
CA HIS A 47 -5.45 -2.00 1.37
C HIS A 47 -5.64 -2.73 2.70
N GLY A 48 -6.85 -2.66 3.26
CA GLY A 48 -7.26 -3.34 4.47
C GLY A 48 -7.67 -4.80 4.25
N MET A 49 -8.56 -5.29 5.11
CA MET A 49 -8.99 -6.69 5.16
C MET A 49 -9.62 -7.22 3.86
N GLN A 50 -10.18 -6.36 3.01
CA GLN A 50 -10.64 -6.76 1.67
C GLN A 50 -9.54 -7.41 0.81
N ARG A 51 -8.25 -7.23 1.17
CA ARG A 51 -7.12 -7.86 0.46
C ARG A 51 -6.92 -9.33 0.80
N MET A 52 -7.57 -9.86 1.81
CA MET A 52 -7.44 -11.29 2.19
C MET A 52 -7.79 -12.23 1.04
N VAL A 53 -8.80 -11.91 0.23
CA VAL A 53 -9.16 -12.69 -0.95
C VAL A 53 -8.04 -12.71 -2.00
N ARG A 54 -7.35 -11.59 -2.20
CA ARG A 54 -6.17 -11.53 -3.08
C ARG A 54 -5.05 -12.44 -2.58
N TYR A 55 -4.79 -12.42 -1.27
CA TYR A 55 -3.74 -13.27 -0.67
C TYR A 55 -4.11 -14.75 -0.75
N HIS A 56 -5.37 -15.09 -0.46
CA HIS A 56 -5.89 -16.44 -0.66
C HIS A 56 -5.64 -16.96 -2.09
N LYS A 57 -6.04 -16.18 -3.10
CA LYS A 57 -5.79 -16.53 -4.51
C LYS A 57 -4.31 -16.64 -4.86
N GLY A 58 -3.46 -15.82 -4.25
CA GLY A 58 -2.02 -15.89 -4.41
C GLY A 58 -1.43 -17.20 -3.85
N ILE A 59 -1.91 -17.64 -2.70
CA ILE A 59 -1.53 -18.91 -2.07
C ILE A 59 -2.00 -20.09 -2.93
N GLU A 60 -3.25 -20.10 -3.36
CA GLU A 60 -3.79 -21.17 -4.22
C GLU A 60 -3.04 -21.31 -5.56
N LYS A 61 -2.66 -20.17 -6.16
CA LYS A 61 -1.90 -20.15 -7.41
C LYS A 61 -0.41 -20.45 -7.24
N GLY A 62 0.07 -20.54 -6.01
CA GLY A 62 1.48 -20.73 -5.72
C GLY A 62 2.35 -19.51 -6.02
N THR A 63 1.78 -18.29 -6.11
CA THR A 63 2.53 -17.04 -6.22
C THR A 63 2.88 -16.44 -4.86
N ILE A 64 2.23 -16.89 -3.79
CA ILE A 64 2.56 -16.61 -2.40
C ILE A 64 2.87 -17.93 -1.71
N HIS A 65 4.06 -18.03 -1.14
CA HIS A 65 4.52 -19.21 -0.40
C HIS A 65 4.45 -18.94 1.12
N PRO A 66 3.43 -19.43 1.84
CA PRO A 66 3.25 -19.11 3.27
C PRO A 66 4.42 -19.52 4.15
N GLN A 67 5.13 -20.59 3.76
CA GLN A 67 6.27 -21.13 4.53
C GLN A 67 7.63 -20.50 4.18
N ALA A 68 7.69 -19.63 3.16
CA ALA A 68 8.92 -18.98 2.76
C ALA A 68 9.35 -17.94 3.80
N LYS A 69 10.63 -17.90 4.10
CA LYS A 69 11.24 -16.93 5.01
C LYS A 69 12.15 -15.98 4.24
N PRO A 70 12.21 -14.70 4.61
CA PRO A 70 13.15 -13.77 3.98
C PRO A 70 14.59 -14.15 4.30
N GLU A 71 15.48 -14.02 3.31
CA GLU A 71 16.90 -14.30 3.42
C GLU A 71 17.72 -13.05 3.11
N VAL A 72 18.68 -12.70 3.97
CA VAL A 72 19.65 -11.64 3.69
C VAL A 72 20.72 -12.20 2.76
N VAL A 73 20.69 -11.80 1.48
CA VAL A 73 21.62 -12.31 0.45
C VAL A 73 22.86 -11.42 0.25
N PHE A 74 22.83 -10.20 0.74
CA PHE A 74 23.96 -9.26 0.77
C PHE A 74 23.78 -8.30 1.93
N GLU A 75 24.86 -7.97 2.64
CA GLU A 75 24.80 -7.07 3.80
C GLU A 75 26.07 -6.24 3.94
N THR A 76 25.91 -4.97 4.31
CA THR A 76 26.97 -4.06 4.75
C THR A 76 26.55 -3.42 6.10
N PRO A 77 27.40 -2.66 6.77
CA PRO A 77 26.98 -1.95 8.00
C PRO A 77 25.74 -1.06 7.80
N ILE A 78 25.54 -0.46 6.62
CA ILE A 78 24.47 0.51 6.36
C ILE A 78 23.37 -0.02 5.40
N SER A 79 23.56 -1.15 4.77
CA SER A 79 22.59 -1.66 3.77
C SER A 79 22.41 -3.16 3.82
N ALA A 80 21.31 -3.66 3.25
CA ALA A 80 21.10 -5.08 2.98
C ALA A 80 20.26 -5.29 1.71
N VAL A 81 20.44 -6.45 1.08
CA VAL A 81 19.55 -6.98 0.04
C VAL A 81 18.93 -8.26 0.57
N ILE A 82 17.60 -8.34 0.47
CA ILE A 82 16.81 -9.47 0.95
C ILE A 82 16.13 -10.16 -0.23
N ASP A 83 16.21 -11.48 -0.27
CA ASP A 83 15.36 -12.31 -1.13
C ASP A 83 14.16 -12.81 -0.32
N GLY A 84 12.95 -12.48 -0.78
CA GLY A 84 11.69 -12.84 -0.11
C GLY A 84 11.17 -14.22 -0.47
N HIS A 85 11.81 -14.93 -1.41
CA HIS A 85 11.42 -16.29 -1.85
C HIS A 85 9.92 -16.45 -2.17
N ASN A 86 9.29 -15.38 -2.68
CA ASN A 86 7.85 -15.28 -2.94
C ASN A 86 6.95 -15.50 -1.70
N GLY A 87 7.45 -15.23 -0.51
CA GLY A 87 6.68 -15.28 0.73
C GLY A 87 5.65 -14.18 0.84
N MET A 88 5.01 -14.10 2.00
CA MET A 88 4.00 -13.08 2.31
C MET A 88 4.64 -11.70 2.41
N GLY A 89 4.16 -10.74 1.60
CA GLY A 89 4.79 -9.42 1.48
C GLY A 89 4.89 -8.66 2.80
N GLN A 90 3.89 -8.79 3.67
CA GLN A 90 3.88 -8.13 4.98
C GLN A 90 5.01 -8.64 5.88
N LEU A 91 5.21 -9.94 5.95
CA LEU A 91 6.27 -10.54 6.78
C LEU A 91 7.67 -10.17 6.29
N ILE A 92 7.86 -10.24 4.96
CA ILE A 92 9.13 -9.86 4.33
C ILE A 92 9.45 -8.40 4.58
N SER A 93 8.45 -7.52 4.46
CA SER A 93 8.63 -6.09 4.59
C SER A 93 8.81 -5.65 6.05
N HIS A 94 8.13 -6.30 6.99
CA HIS A 94 8.34 -6.09 8.42
C HIS A 94 9.79 -6.42 8.80
N PHE A 95 10.28 -7.61 8.43
CA PHE A 95 11.66 -8.02 8.63
C PHE A 95 12.67 -7.05 7.98
N ALA A 96 12.39 -6.58 6.76
CA ALA A 96 13.27 -5.65 6.04
C ALA A 96 13.35 -4.27 6.72
N MET A 97 12.22 -3.74 7.21
CA MET A 97 12.22 -2.47 7.93
C MET A 97 12.87 -2.60 9.31
N GLU A 98 12.68 -3.69 10.04
CA GLU A 98 13.41 -3.97 11.28
C GLU A 98 14.93 -3.95 11.04
N LYS A 99 15.41 -4.57 9.96
CA LYS A 99 16.81 -4.51 9.55
C LYS A 99 17.29 -3.09 9.27
N ALA A 100 16.48 -2.27 8.59
CA ALA A 100 16.82 -0.87 8.34
C ALA A 100 16.90 -0.07 9.64
N ILE A 101 15.96 -0.28 10.57
CA ILE A 101 15.93 0.35 11.90
C ILE A 101 17.17 -0.04 12.72
N GLU A 102 17.51 -1.35 12.78
CA GLU A 102 18.68 -1.87 13.48
C GLU A 102 19.97 -1.17 13.01
N LYS A 103 20.15 -1.07 11.68
CA LYS A 103 21.29 -0.39 11.07
C LYS A 103 21.30 1.10 11.39
N ALA A 104 20.15 1.78 11.27
CA ALA A 104 20.04 3.21 11.55
C ALA A 104 20.38 3.55 13.01
N LYS A 105 19.97 2.70 13.96
CA LYS A 105 20.33 2.86 15.37
C LYS A 105 21.85 2.74 15.61
N THR A 106 22.54 1.93 14.82
CA THR A 106 23.97 1.65 14.99
C THR A 106 24.85 2.63 14.20
N THR A 107 24.47 2.94 12.94
CA THR A 107 25.32 3.69 12.01
C THR A 107 24.75 5.04 11.59
N GLY A 108 23.55 5.39 12.05
CA GLY A 108 22.84 6.61 11.66
C GLY A 108 21.91 6.44 10.45
N VAL A 109 22.12 5.42 9.61
CA VAL A 109 21.28 5.14 8.43
C VAL A 109 21.20 3.64 8.15
N GLY A 110 20.03 3.17 7.75
CA GLY A 110 19.83 1.80 7.25
C GLY A 110 19.03 1.82 5.96
N ILE A 111 19.52 1.13 4.92
CA ILE A 111 18.87 1.03 3.61
C ILE A 111 18.75 -0.45 3.25
N VAL A 112 17.53 -0.90 2.98
CA VAL A 112 17.26 -2.30 2.65
C VAL A 112 16.44 -2.38 1.38
N SER A 113 16.91 -3.15 0.40
CA SER A 113 16.18 -3.45 -0.82
C SER A 113 15.78 -4.93 -0.85
N VAL A 114 14.55 -5.19 -1.31
CA VAL A 114 13.94 -6.53 -1.29
C VAL A 114 13.54 -6.92 -2.70
N ARG A 115 13.80 -8.17 -3.08
CA ARG A 115 13.29 -8.79 -4.31
C ARG A 115 12.48 -10.04 -4.02
N ASN A 116 11.77 -10.55 -5.03
CA ASN A 116 10.97 -11.77 -4.96
C ASN A 116 9.97 -11.74 -3.79
N SER A 117 9.27 -10.61 -3.65
CA SER A 117 8.23 -10.41 -2.64
C SER A 117 6.84 -10.39 -3.29
N ASN A 118 5.85 -10.05 -2.50
CA ASN A 118 4.45 -9.92 -2.88
C ASN A 118 3.87 -8.60 -2.37
N HIS A 119 2.58 -8.34 -2.66
CA HIS A 119 1.88 -7.18 -2.13
C HIS A 119 1.97 -7.13 -0.60
N PHE A 120 2.25 -5.94 -0.03
CA PHE A 120 2.62 -5.77 1.38
C PHE A 120 1.67 -4.87 2.21
N GLY A 121 0.51 -4.51 1.65
CA GLY A 121 -0.42 -3.56 2.29
C GLY A 121 -0.08 -2.11 1.95
N ILE A 122 -0.18 -1.21 2.92
CA ILE A 122 0.19 0.21 2.78
C ILE A 122 1.69 0.40 3.06
N ALA A 123 2.35 1.23 2.24
CA ALA A 123 3.77 1.53 2.43
C ALA A 123 4.04 2.31 3.72
N GLY A 124 3.09 3.16 4.10
CA GLY A 124 3.15 3.98 5.31
C GLY A 124 3.29 3.18 6.60
N TYR A 125 2.74 1.97 6.68
CA TYR A 125 2.90 1.11 7.85
C TYR A 125 4.39 0.92 8.20
N TYR A 126 5.21 0.60 7.20
CA TYR A 126 6.63 0.33 7.40
C TYR A 126 7.42 1.62 7.70
N ALA A 127 7.10 2.72 7.01
CA ALA A 127 7.70 4.01 7.36
C ALA A 127 7.37 4.40 8.80
N ASN A 128 6.16 4.11 9.27
CA ASN A 128 5.73 4.38 10.64
C ASN A 128 6.39 3.48 11.69
N MET A 129 6.81 2.25 11.36
CA MET A 129 7.64 1.43 12.25
C MET A 129 8.90 2.17 12.69
N ALA A 130 9.62 2.79 11.76
CA ALA A 130 10.80 3.60 12.08
C ALA A 130 10.43 4.87 12.86
N CYS A 131 9.31 5.51 12.53
CA CYS A 131 8.80 6.69 13.23
C CYS A 131 8.51 6.40 14.70
N HIS A 132 7.91 5.27 15.04
CA HIS A 132 7.67 4.84 16.42
C HIS A 132 8.97 4.64 17.22
N GLU A 133 10.07 4.36 16.55
CA GLU A 133 11.42 4.24 17.13
C GLU A 133 12.18 5.56 17.16
N GLY A 134 11.52 6.70 16.90
CA GLY A 134 12.12 8.03 16.90
C GLY A 134 12.93 8.35 15.64
N LEU A 135 12.85 7.54 14.59
CA LEU A 135 13.61 7.68 13.36
C LEU A 135 12.75 8.30 12.23
N LEU A 136 13.40 8.83 11.20
CA LEU A 136 12.73 9.10 9.93
C LEU A 136 12.68 7.79 9.15
N GLY A 137 11.48 7.33 8.82
CA GLY A 137 11.24 6.13 8.03
C GLY A 137 10.80 6.45 6.61
N MET A 138 11.25 5.65 5.65
CA MET A 138 10.78 5.68 4.27
C MET A 138 10.54 4.25 3.79
N ALA A 139 9.44 4.04 3.06
CA ALA A 139 9.15 2.78 2.36
C ALA A 139 8.66 3.08 0.95
N CYS A 140 9.07 2.27 -0.01
CA CYS A 140 8.56 2.32 -1.37
C CYS A 140 8.49 0.91 -1.97
N THR A 141 7.73 0.77 -3.04
CA THR A 141 7.62 -0.51 -3.76
C THR A 141 7.39 -0.26 -5.23
N ASN A 142 7.78 -1.21 -6.06
CA ASN A 142 7.25 -1.30 -7.41
C ASN A 142 5.94 -2.13 -7.40
N SER A 143 5.27 -2.19 -8.53
CA SER A 143 4.09 -3.04 -8.72
C SER A 143 3.86 -3.36 -10.19
N GLU A 144 2.80 -4.12 -10.51
CA GLU A 144 2.39 -4.36 -11.88
C GLU A 144 2.25 -3.07 -12.68
N ALA A 145 2.74 -3.06 -13.93
CA ALA A 145 2.75 -1.88 -14.78
C ALA A 145 1.34 -1.38 -15.09
N ILE A 146 1.04 -0.17 -14.61
CA ILE A 146 -0.21 0.56 -14.84
C ILE A 146 0.01 2.02 -15.21
N MET A 147 1.19 2.59 -14.91
CA MET A 147 1.54 3.98 -15.20
C MET A 147 2.27 4.08 -16.53
N VAL A 148 1.81 5.01 -17.37
CA VAL A 148 2.44 5.33 -18.65
C VAL A 148 3.50 6.41 -18.44
N PRO A 149 4.76 6.21 -18.86
CA PRO A 149 5.78 7.27 -18.80
C PRO A 149 5.38 8.50 -19.62
N THR A 150 5.84 9.68 -19.22
CA THR A 150 5.63 10.92 -19.99
C THR A 150 5.99 10.72 -21.44
N PHE A 151 5.14 11.16 -22.38
CA PHE A 151 5.21 10.94 -23.83
C PHE A 151 5.11 9.47 -24.30
N GLY A 152 4.92 8.54 -23.36
CA GLY A 152 4.68 7.13 -23.69
C GLY A 152 3.22 6.84 -24.05
N ARG A 153 2.99 5.63 -24.54
CA ARG A 153 1.62 5.08 -24.76
C ARG A 153 1.44 3.69 -24.20
N LYS A 154 2.40 3.20 -23.44
CA LYS A 154 2.37 1.88 -22.82
C LYS A 154 2.75 2.01 -21.35
N ALA A 155 1.98 1.39 -20.47
CA ALA A 155 2.32 1.29 -19.06
C ALA A 155 3.63 0.51 -18.88
N MET A 156 4.57 1.10 -18.16
CA MET A 156 5.90 0.55 -17.90
C MET A 156 6.25 0.53 -16.42
N LEU A 157 5.61 1.39 -15.61
CA LEU A 157 5.76 1.46 -14.16
C LEU A 157 4.45 1.08 -13.47
N GLY A 158 4.54 0.65 -12.22
CA GLY A 158 3.38 0.44 -11.37
C GLY A 158 2.82 1.76 -10.81
N SER A 159 1.91 1.67 -9.85
CA SER A 159 1.53 2.84 -9.05
C SER A 159 2.66 3.33 -8.14
N ASN A 160 3.65 2.48 -7.93
CA ASN A 160 4.92 2.72 -7.28
C ASN A 160 4.80 3.70 -6.09
N PRO A 161 4.09 3.31 -5.01
CA PRO A 161 3.89 4.19 -3.87
C PRO A 161 5.19 4.47 -3.14
N ILE A 162 5.25 5.66 -2.55
CA ILE A 162 6.30 6.10 -1.64
C ILE A 162 5.65 6.62 -0.37
N ALA A 163 6.20 6.22 0.78
CA ALA A 163 5.77 6.66 2.08
C ALA A 163 6.95 7.18 2.89
N VAL A 164 6.70 8.22 3.67
CA VAL A 164 7.66 8.80 4.62
C VAL A 164 6.94 9.11 5.92
N ALA A 165 7.54 8.74 7.05
CA ALA A 165 7.05 9.09 8.37
C ALA A 165 8.20 9.62 9.25
N MET A 166 7.89 10.64 10.07
CA MET A 166 8.83 11.23 10.99
C MET A 166 8.11 11.72 12.25
N PRO A 167 8.69 11.53 13.47
CA PRO A 167 8.10 12.05 14.69
C PRO A 167 7.94 13.58 14.64
N ALA A 168 6.75 14.05 15.02
CA ALA A 168 6.42 15.46 15.18
C ALA A 168 5.24 15.60 16.16
N ASP A 169 5.02 16.80 16.69
CA ASP A 169 3.94 17.14 17.61
C ASP A 169 2.92 18.08 16.94
N PRO A 170 1.62 17.98 17.26
CA PRO A 170 0.96 16.95 18.08
C PRO A 170 0.68 15.67 17.33
N TYR A 171 0.99 15.61 16.02
CA TYR A 171 0.82 14.46 15.12
C TYR A 171 2.13 14.14 14.42
N PRO A 172 2.48 12.86 14.22
CA PRO A 172 3.62 12.51 13.37
C PRO A 172 3.34 12.97 11.93
N PHE A 173 4.38 13.35 11.21
CA PHE A 173 4.29 13.47 9.77
C PHE A 173 4.17 12.06 9.18
N PHE A 174 3.09 11.82 8.43
CA PHE A 174 2.81 10.53 7.81
C PHE A 174 2.30 10.76 6.39
N PHE A 175 3.17 10.53 5.43
CA PHE A 175 2.87 10.68 4.00
C PHE A 175 2.94 9.31 3.34
N ASP A 176 1.86 8.89 2.68
CA ASP A 176 1.78 7.66 1.88
C ASP A 176 0.95 7.93 0.63
N CYS A 177 1.56 7.85 -0.53
CA CYS A 177 0.84 8.07 -1.79
C CYS A 177 1.41 7.25 -2.95
N SER A 178 0.54 6.95 -3.93
CA SER A 178 0.98 6.49 -5.24
C SER A 178 1.65 7.62 -6.04
N THR A 179 2.52 7.27 -6.96
CA THR A 179 3.15 8.22 -7.90
C THR A 179 2.34 8.41 -9.19
N THR A 180 1.20 7.72 -9.29
CA THR A 180 0.17 7.94 -10.30
C THR A 180 -0.86 8.97 -9.82
N VAL A 181 -1.52 9.68 -10.76
CA VAL A 181 -2.54 10.69 -10.43
C VAL A 181 -3.70 10.09 -9.65
N VAL A 182 -4.04 8.84 -9.88
CA VAL A 182 -5.02 8.03 -9.14
C VAL A 182 -4.59 6.58 -9.08
N THR A 183 -5.17 5.81 -8.16
CA THR A 183 -4.97 4.36 -8.10
C THR A 183 -5.85 3.63 -9.13
N ARG A 184 -5.49 2.39 -9.50
CA ARG A 184 -6.32 1.51 -10.33
C ARG A 184 -7.73 1.33 -9.73
N GLY A 185 -7.84 1.21 -8.41
CA GLY A 185 -9.12 1.08 -7.72
C GLY A 185 -10.08 2.26 -7.97
N LYS A 186 -9.57 3.48 -8.21
CA LYS A 186 -10.41 4.62 -8.60
C LYS A 186 -11.02 4.42 -9.98
N LEU A 187 -10.27 3.90 -10.95
CA LEU A 187 -10.80 3.57 -12.28
C LEU A 187 -11.88 2.48 -12.19
N GLU A 188 -11.63 1.43 -11.40
CA GLU A 188 -12.57 0.33 -11.17
C GLU A 188 -13.86 0.84 -10.53
N MET A 189 -13.76 1.75 -9.56
CA MET A 189 -14.92 2.38 -8.91
C MET A 189 -15.76 3.19 -9.92
N TYR A 190 -15.12 4.04 -10.75
CA TYR A 190 -15.81 4.81 -11.78
C TYR A 190 -16.48 3.88 -12.82
N ASN A 191 -15.79 2.80 -13.21
CA ASN A 191 -16.35 1.79 -14.09
C ASN A 191 -17.64 1.13 -13.51
N LYS A 192 -17.59 0.73 -12.23
CA LYS A 192 -18.76 0.16 -11.53
C LYS A 192 -19.92 1.15 -11.44
N MET A 193 -19.63 2.44 -11.32
CA MET A 193 -20.65 3.50 -11.29
C MET A 193 -21.17 3.91 -12.67
N GLY A 194 -20.60 3.38 -13.76
CA GLY A 194 -20.91 3.83 -15.12
C GLY A 194 -20.56 5.30 -15.39
N LYS A 195 -19.61 5.86 -14.62
CA LYS A 195 -19.20 7.27 -14.75
C LYS A 195 -17.95 7.39 -15.63
N PRO A 196 -17.86 8.44 -16.47
CA PRO A 196 -16.65 8.73 -17.21
C PRO A 196 -15.51 9.13 -16.25
N LEU A 197 -14.27 8.72 -16.60
CA LEU A 197 -13.09 9.16 -15.84
C LEU A 197 -12.90 10.67 -16.00
N PRO A 198 -12.46 11.37 -14.94
CA PRO A 198 -12.00 12.74 -15.06
C PRO A 198 -10.85 12.88 -16.06
N ASN A 199 -10.78 14.02 -16.73
CA ASN A 199 -9.66 14.33 -17.60
C ASN A 199 -8.34 14.33 -16.80
N GLY A 200 -7.26 13.87 -17.44
CA GLY A 200 -5.94 13.83 -16.80
C GLY A 200 -5.69 12.59 -15.93
N TRP A 201 -6.58 11.59 -15.94
CA TRP A 201 -6.39 10.36 -15.16
C TRP A 201 -5.77 9.23 -15.98
N ALA A 202 -6.16 9.09 -17.23
CA ALA A 202 -5.78 7.90 -18.01
C ALA A 202 -5.57 8.20 -19.50
N LEU A 203 -4.80 7.32 -20.12
CA LEU A 203 -4.54 7.29 -21.56
C LEU A 203 -5.15 6.04 -22.20
N ASP A 204 -5.62 6.17 -23.43
CA ASP A 204 -5.99 5.04 -24.28
C ASP A 204 -4.75 4.31 -24.83
N LYS A 205 -4.96 3.24 -25.58
CA LYS A 205 -3.88 2.43 -26.19
C LYS A 205 -2.99 3.20 -27.18
N ASN A 206 -3.44 4.34 -27.68
CA ASN A 206 -2.70 5.17 -28.61
C ASN A 206 -1.93 6.32 -27.92
N GLY A 207 -2.17 6.51 -26.60
CA GLY A 207 -1.54 7.57 -25.80
C GLY A 207 -2.37 8.87 -25.74
N HIS A 208 -3.63 8.85 -26.17
CA HIS A 208 -4.52 9.99 -26.05
C HIS A 208 -5.23 9.96 -24.70
N ALA A 209 -5.54 11.13 -24.13
CA ALA A 209 -6.35 11.25 -22.93
C ALA A 209 -7.69 10.54 -23.10
N SER A 210 -8.06 9.71 -22.12
CA SER A 210 -9.27 8.90 -22.16
C SER A 210 -10.09 9.03 -20.89
N ASN A 211 -11.40 9.16 -21.05
CA ASN A 211 -12.40 9.11 -19.99
C ASN A 211 -13.20 7.78 -19.97
N ASN A 212 -12.81 6.80 -20.80
CA ASN A 212 -13.47 5.50 -20.93
C ASN A 212 -12.84 4.48 -19.97
N ALA A 213 -13.39 4.34 -18.75
CA ALA A 213 -12.90 3.41 -17.74
C ALA A 213 -12.85 1.93 -18.20
N PRO A 214 -13.91 1.37 -18.80
CA PRO A 214 -13.89 -0.02 -19.32
C PRO A 214 -12.73 -0.29 -20.28
N ASP A 215 -12.52 0.60 -21.27
CA ASP A 215 -11.48 0.41 -22.28
C ASP A 215 -10.07 0.51 -21.67
N VAL A 216 -9.83 1.51 -20.83
CA VAL A 216 -8.53 1.67 -20.15
C VAL A 216 -8.21 0.46 -19.28
N LEU A 217 -9.17 -0.01 -18.46
CA LEU A 217 -8.96 -1.19 -17.60
C LEU A 217 -8.70 -2.45 -18.42
N ALA A 218 -9.47 -2.68 -19.49
CA ALA A 218 -9.26 -3.82 -20.38
C ALA A 218 -7.87 -3.78 -21.05
N ASN A 219 -7.41 -2.61 -21.48
CA ASN A 219 -6.10 -2.43 -22.11
C ASN A 219 -4.95 -2.64 -21.11
N ILE A 220 -5.08 -2.18 -19.85
CA ILE A 220 -4.10 -2.45 -18.78
C ILE A 220 -3.96 -3.97 -18.58
N VAL A 221 -5.07 -4.67 -18.37
CA VAL A 221 -5.07 -6.13 -18.15
C VAL A 221 -4.48 -6.88 -19.35
N ALA A 222 -4.89 -6.51 -20.55
CA ALA A 222 -4.41 -7.15 -21.79
C ALA A 222 -3.00 -6.69 -22.22
N LYS A 223 -2.38 -5.71 -21.51
CA LYS A 223 -1.08 -5.10 -21.86
C LYS A 223 -1.01 -4.53 -23.28
N LYS A 224 -2.15 -4.04 -23.79
CA LYS A 224 -2.31 -3.52 -25.16
C LYS A 224 -1.93 -2.04 -25.34
N GLY A 225 -1.40 -1.40 -24.30
CA GLY A 225 -1.11 0.03 -24.26
C GLY A 225 -2.15 0.80 -23.45
N GLY A 226 -1.95 2.11 -23.31
CA GLY A 226 -2.69 2.92 -22.37
C GLY A 226 -2.30 2.67 -20.91
N GLY A 227 -2.98 3.34 -20.00
CA GLY A 227 -2.78 3.20 -18.57
C GLY A 227 -3.11 4.48 -17.80
N ILE A 228 -2.68 4.52 -16.55
CA ILE A 228 -2.89 5.66 -15.65
C ILE A 228 -1.75 6.66 -15.85
N MET A 229 -2.08 7.94 -15.77
CA MET A 229 -1.10 9.02 -15.87
C MET A 229 -0.29 9.15 -14.57
N PRO A 230 0.99 9.57 -14.64
CA PRO A 230 1.76 9.97 -13.46
C PRO A 230 1.18 11.23 -12.79
N LEU A 231 1.54 11.51 -11.57
CA LEU A 231 1.28 12.80 -10.93
C LEU A 231 1.73 13.93 -11.87
N GLY A 232 0.85 14.90 -12.12
CA GLY A 232 1.04 15.97 -13.11
C GLY A 232 0.43 15.66 -14.49
N GLY A 233 -0.22 14.49 -14.67
CA GLY A 233 -0.96 14.19 -15.91
C GLY A 233 -0.08 13.66 -17.05
N ASN A 234 -0.38 14.03 -18.31
CA ASN A 234 0.30 13.51 -19.50
C ASN A 234 1.26 14.50 -20.18
N GLU A 235 1.30 15.75 -19.73
CA GLU A 235 2.06 16.81 -20.38
C GLU A 235 3.19 17.34 -19.47
N GLU A 236 4.28 17.75 -20.07
CA GLU A 236 5.41 18.34 -19.35
C GLU A 236 5.04 19.64 -18.65
N VAL A 237 4.19 20.46 -19.29
CA VAL A 237 3.71 21.73 -18.74
C VAL A 237 2.94 21.56 -17.44
N SER A 238 2.25 20.45 -17.26
CA SER A 238 1.54 20.09 -16.02
C SER A 238 2.42 19.34 -15.02
N GLY A 239 3.67 19.02 -15.36
CA GLY A 239 4.62 18.36 -14.48
C GLY A 239 4.57 16.83 -14.52
N SER A 240 4.03 16.22 -15.56
CA SER A 240 3.98 14.75 -15.75
C SER A 240 5.32 14.05 -15.48
N HIS A 241 6.43 14.62 -16.02
CA HIS A 241 7.78 14.11 -15.83
C HIS A 241 8.20 14.02 -14.35
N LYS A 242 7.64 14.85 -13.46
CA LYS A 242 7.92 14.82 -12.02
C LYS A 242 7.32 13.57 -11.38
N GLY A 243 6.02 13.30 -11.63
CA GLY A 243 5.38 12.08 -11.14
C GLY A 243 6.01 10.81 -11.72
N TYR A 244 6.35 10.82 -13.02
CA TYR A 244 7.13 9.75 -13.63
C TYR A 244 8.48 9.57 -12.94
N GLY A 245 9.20 10.65 -12.64
CA GLY A 245 10.47 10.62 -11.91
C GLY A 245 10.33 10.02 -10.51
N TYR A 246 9.28 10.37 -9.75
CA TYR A 246 9.00 9.75 -8.45
C TYR A 246 8.75 8.24 -8.58
N GLY A 247 8.01 7.80 -9.61
CA GLY A 247 7.84 6.38 -9.89
C GLY A 247 9.16 5.67 -10.18
N MET A 248 10.10 6.35 -10.88
CA MET A 248 11.46 5.84 -11.12
C MET A 248 12.29 5.75 -9.84
N LEU A 249 12.15 6.69 -8.88
CA LEU A 249 12.80 6.56 -7.58
C LEU A 249 12.36 5.28 -6.86
N CYS A 250 11.08 4.94 -6.91
CA CYS A 250 10.60 3.67 -6.34
C CYS A 250 11.24 2.45 -7.03
N GLU A 251 11.38 2.45 -8.36
CA GLU A 251 12.12 1.39 -9.07
C GLU A 251 13.58 1.31 -8.63
N LEU A 252 14.26 2.47 -8.50
CA LEU A 252 15.68 2.50 -8.11
C LEU A 252 15.89 1.86 -6.73
N PHE A 253 15.12 2.29 -5.72
CA PHE A 253 15.29 1.80 -4.35
C PHE A 253 14.74 0.39 -4.13
N SER A 254 13.86 -0.10 -4.99
CA SER A 254 13.30 -1.45 -4.91
C SER A 254 13.96 -2.42 -5.88
N SER A 255 13.50 -2.46 -7.13
CA SER A 255 13.90 -3.48 -8.10
C SER A 255 15.34 -3.34 -8.60
N ILE A 256 15.82 -2.13 -8.80
CA ILE A 256 17.16 -1.94 -9.38
C ILE A 256 18.25 -2.31 -8.36
N LEU A 257 18.20 -1.75 -7.14
CA LEU A 257 19.20 -2.04 -6.11
C LEU A 257 19.16 -3.49 -5.61
N SER A 258 18.00 -4.14 -5.64
CA SER A 258 17.88 -5.57 -5.28
C SER A 258 18.22 -6.54 -6.42
N MET A 259 18.46 -6.04 -7.63
CA MET A 259 18.55 -6.85 -8.85
C MET A 259 17.30 -7.69 -9.09
N GLY A 260 16.14 -7.16 -8.71
CA GLY A 260 14.84 -7.78 -8.83
C GLY A 260 14.10 -7.45 -10.13
N VAL A 261 12.85 -7.81 -10.19
CA VAL A 261 12.00 -7.64 -11.37
C VAL A 261 11.46 -6.21 -11.43
N THR A 262 11.60 -5.55 -12.57
CA THR A 262 11.03 -4.21 -12.83
C THR A 262 9.53 -4.27 -13.11
N SER A 263 8.81 -3.16 -12.89
CA SER A 263 7.34 -3.11 -13.00
C SER A 263 6.77 -3.64 -14.31
N ASP A 264 7.45 -3.43 -15.43
CA ASP A 264 7.02 -3.92 -16.76
C ASP A 264 6.93 -5.45 -16.85
N LYS A 265 7.63 -6.15 -15.95
CA LYS A 265 7.67 -7.62 -15.85
C LYS A 265 6.96 -8.14 -14.59
N CYS A 266 6.62 -7.29 -13.62
CA CYS A 266 5.86 -7.71 -12.45
C CYS A 266 4.52 -8.35 -12.87
N CYS A 267 4.13 -9.44 -12.18
CA CYS A 267 2.90 -10.19 -12.44
C CYS A 267 2.78 -10.76 -13.87
N THR A 268 3.91 -10.97 -14.57
CA THR A 268 3.92 -11.63 -15.89
C THR A 268 4.33 -13.09 -15.81
N PHE A 269 4.83 -13.54 -14.68
CA PHE A 269 5.27 -14.92 -14.45
C PHE A 269 4.10 -15.77 -13.93
N PRO A 270 4.06 -17.06 -14.23
CA PRO A 270 2.98 -17.93 -13.78
C PRO A 270 3.05 -18.25 -12.27
N ASP A 271 4.26 -18.23 -11.69
CA ASP A 271 4.61 -18.75 -10.38
C ASP A 271 5.07 -17.69 -9.38
N LYS A 272 5.13 -16.42 -9.79
CA LYS A 272 5.55 -15.32 -8.91
C LYS A 272 5.02 -13.97 -9.37
N THR A 273 4.90 -13.03 -8.44
CA THR A 273 4.57 -11.63 -8.76
C THR A 273 5.82 -10.82 -9.11
N GLY A 274 6.96 -11.12 -8.48
CA GLY A 274 8.23 -10.42 -8.69
C GLY A 274 8.28 -9.02 -8.08
N ILE A 275 7.37 -8.68 -7.16
CA ILE A 275 7.33 -7.36 -6.52
C ILE A 275 8.58 -7.16 -5.66
N CYS A 276 9.11 -5.93 -5.69
CA CYS A 276 10.30 -5.50 -4.98
C CYS A 276 9.97 -4.32 -4.08
N HIS A 277 10.70 -4.18 -2.97
CA HIS A 277 10.48 -3.11 -1.99
C HIS A 277 11.80 -2.40 -1.66
N GLY A 278 11.70 -1.15 -1.21
CA GLY A 278 12.81 -0.39 -0.66
C GLY A 278 12.41 0.21 0.69
N PHE A 279 13.29 0.10 1.67
CA PHE A 279 13.12 0.60 3.03
C PHE A 279 14.34 1.42 3.44
N MET A 280 14.11 2.50 4.16
CA MET A 280 15.16 3.34 4.72
C MET A 280 14.75 3.81 6.10
N ALA A 281 15.67 3.78 7.04
CA ALA A 281 15.56 4.42 8.33
C ALA A 281 16.75 5.35 8.53
N ILE A 282 16.49 6.56 9.03
CA ILE A 282 17.51 7.57 9.31
C ILE A 282 17.37 8.00 10.77
N ASN A 283 18.46 7.95 11.53
CA ASN A 283 18.51 8.42 12.90
C ASN A 283 18.77 9.93 12.91
N PRO A 284 17.85 10.77 13.41
CA PRO A 284 18.07 12.21 13.52
C PRO A 284 19.30 12.57 14.35
N ALA A 285 19.71 11.72 15.30
CA ALA A 285 20.90 11.93 16.10
C ALA A 285 22.21 11.98 15.27
N ALA A 286 22.19 11.47 14.03
CA ALA A 286 23.33 11.64 13.11
C ALA A 286 23.48 13.07 12.58
N PHE A 287 22.47 13.95 12.79
CA PHE A 287 22.46 15.34 12.33
C PHE A 287 22.51 16.36 13.48
N GLY A 288 22.36 15.91 14.72
CA GLY A 288 22.37 16.76 15.88
C GLY A 288 21.45 16.26 16.99
N ASP A 289 20.96 17.17 17.84
CA ASP A 289 20.03 16.84 18.91
C ASP A 289 18.65 16.43 18.31
N PRO A 290 18.20 15.17 18.49
CA PRO A 290 16.97 14.68 17.92
C PRO A 290 15.72 15.40 18.44
N ASP A 291 15.72 15.85 19.71
CA ASP A 291 14.60 16.60 20.28
C ASP A 291 14.49 18.00 19.68
N ALA A 292 15.63 18.67 19.46
CA ALA A 292 15.67 19.96 18.78
C ALA A 292 15.19 19.84 17.31
N ILE A 293 15.60 18.78 16.61
CA ILE A 293 15.17 18.48 15.23
C ILE A 293 13.66 18.23 15.20
N ARG A 294 13.13 17.40 16.10
CA ARG A 294 11.68 17.13 16.21
C ARG A 294 10.89 18.40 16.49
N LYS A 295 11.35 19.21 17.44
CA LYS A 295 10.72 20.49 17.78
C LYS A 295 10.69 21.42 16.57
N HIS A 296 11.82 21.60 15.89
CA HIS A 296 11.92 22.44 14.69
C HIS A 296 10.96 22.00 13.60
N PHE A 297 10.84 20.69 13.38
CA PHE A 297 9.88 20.15 12.40
C PHE A 297 8.43 20.39 12.84
N SER A 298 8.11 20.18 14.12
CA SER A 298 6.77 20.42 14.67
C SER A 298 6.33 21.87 14.51
N GLU A 299 7.22 22.82 14.81
CA GLU A 299 6.98 24.27 14.62
C GLU A 299 6.71 24.62 13.15
N TYR A 300 7.43 23.98 12.22
CA TYR A 300 7.18 24.18 10.78
C TYR A 300 5.83 23.61 10.34
N LEU A 301 5.44 22.42 10.81
CA LEU A 301 4.13 21.85 10.53
C LEU A 301 2.99 22.71 11.11
N GLU A 302 3.18 23.29 12.29
CA GLU A 302 2.24 24.24 12.88
C GLU A 302 2.10 25.51 12.01
N ALA A 303 3.23 26.07 11.58
CA ALA A 303 3.23 27.25 10.70
C ALA A 303 2.49 26.98 9.38
N LEU A 304 2.58 25.77 8.82
CA LEU A 304 1.80 25.37 7.64
C LEU A 304 0.30 25.36 7.94
N ARG A 305 -0.13 24.80 9.07
CA ARG A 305 -1.54 24.75 9.48
C ARG A 305 -2.13 26.14 9.71
N GLU A 306 -1.33 27.04 10.28
CA GLU A 306 -1.73 28.41 10.60
C GLU A 306 -1.58 29.41 9.42
N SER A 307 -1.00 28.95 8.29
CA SER A 307 -0.83 29.81 7.13
C SER A 307 -2.20 30.28 6.55
N PRO A 308 -2.25 31.39 5.79
CA PRO A 308 -3.49 31.88 5.23
C PRO A 308 -4.22 30.83 4.39
N LYS A 309 -5.49 30.62 4.71
CA LYS A 309 -6.35 29.65 4.03
C LYS A 309 -6.89 30.23 2.73
N ALA A 310 -7.11 29.41 1.72
CA ALA A 310 -7.84 29.81 0.53
C ALA A 310 -9.31 30.12 0.85
N ASP A 311 -9.94 30.97 0.06
CA ASP A 311 -11.35 31.33 0.21
C ASP A 311 -12.25 30.08 0.23
N GLY A 312 -13.13 29.98 1.23
CA GLY A 312 -14.05 28.87 1.41
C GLY A 312 -13.41 27.62 2.06
N GLN A 313 -12.17 27.71 2.52
CA GLN A 313 -11.51 26.62 3.25
C GLN A 313 -11.42 26.94 4.75
N ASP A 314 -11.84 25.99 5.58
CA ASP A 314 -11.84 26.15 7.03
C ASP A 314 -10.51 25.77 7.67
N ARG A 315 -9.73 24.88 7.02
CA ARG A 315 -8.54 24.28 7.60
C ARG A 315 -7.52 23.86 6.54
N ILE A 316 -6.23 23.97 6.89
CA ILE A 316 -5.11 23.31 6.20
C ILE A 316 -4.73 22.08 7.01
N TYR A 317 -4.57 20.96 6.33
CA TYR A 317 -4.13 19.70 6.94
C TYR A 317 -2.65 19.46 6.64
N THR A 318 -1.91 19.00 7.62
CA THR A 318 -0.61 18.37 7.39
C THR A 318 -0.78 16.86 7.27
N HIS A 319 0.15 16.20 6.58
CA HIS A 319 0.10 14.77 6.33
C HIS A 319 0.17 13.98 7.66
N GLY A 320 -0.76 13.02 7.83
CA GLY A 320 -0.92 12.20 9.03
C GLY A 320 -2.12 12.58 9.90
N GLU A 321 -2.60 13.83 9.85
CA GLU A 321 -3.72 14.26 10.70
C GLU A 321 -5.02 13.51 10.42
N LYS A 322 -5.30 13.23 9.14
CA LYS A 322 -6.52 12.51 8.74
C LYS A 322 -6.50 11.06 9.15
N GLU A 323 -5.33 10.45 9.07
CA GLU A 323 -5.08 9.07 9.48
C GLU A 323 -5.24 8.93 11.00
N VAL A 324 -4.66 9.82 11.80
CA VAL A 324 -4.83 9.85 13.27
C VAL A 324 -6.29 10.08 13.66
N ALA A 325 -6.98 11.00 12.99
CA ALA A 325 -8.40 11.26 13.25
C ALA A 325 -9.27 10.06 12.88
N ALA A 326 -9.00 9.40 11.75
CA ALA A 326 -9.73 8.22 11.31
C ALA A 326 -9.49 7.04 12.26
N GLU A 327 -8.25 6.82 12.69
CA GLU A 327 -7.90 5.76 13.65
C GLU A 327 -8.67 5.92 14.95
N LYS A 328 -8.70 7.15 15.50
CA LYS A 328 -9.45 7.44 16.72
C LYS A 328 -10.94 7.14 16.55
N ASP A 329 -11.57 7.67 15.49
CA ASP A 329 -13.00 7.43 15.23
C ASP A 329 -13.29 5.94 15.04
N ARG A 330 -12.46 5.22 14.29
CA ARG A 330 -12.70 3.81 13.99
C ARG A 330 -12.44 2.87 15.17
N LYS A 331 -11.54 3.23 16.08
CA LYS A 331 -11.38 2.53 17.36
C LYS A 331 -12.57 2.74 18.31
N GLU A 332 -13.12 3.96 18.34
CA GLU A 332 -14.25 4.30 19.20
C GLU A 332 -15.61 3.82 18.63
N ASN A 333 -15.83 4.01 17.32
CA ASN A 333 -17.13 3.86 16.67
C ASN A 333 -17.22 2.66 15.72
N GLY A 334 -16.17 1.85 15.63
CA GLY A 334 -16.05 0.69 14.76
C GLY A 334 -15.56 1.01 13.35
N ILE A 335 -14.94 0.01 12.75
CA ILE A 335 -14.38 0.05 11.40
C ILE A 335 -15.50 -0.22 10.39
N PRO A 336 -15.74 0.68 9.42
CA PRO A 336 -16.74 0.46 8.39
C PRO A 336 -16.24 -0.55 7.35
N VAL A 337 -17.03 -1.59 7.10
CA VAL A 337 -16.77 -2.61 6.07
C VAL A 337 -17.93 -2.59 5.07
N ASN A 338 -17.64 -2.51 3.78
CA ASN A 338 -18.68 -2.48 2.76
C ASN A 338 -19.29 -3.87 2.51
N ASP A 339 -20.57 -3.90 2.05
CA ASP A 339 -21.32 -5.13 1.82
C ASP A 339 -20.60 -6.12 0.90
N ASN A 340 -19.90 -5.65 -0.14
CA ASN A 340 -19.18 -6.54 -1.07
C ASN A 340 -18.02 -7.24 -0.35
N THR A 341 -17.28 -6.51 0.47
CA THR A 341 -16.23 -7.11 1.29
C THR A 341 -16.81 -8.14 2.23
N MET A 342 -17.95 -7.87 2.90
CA MET A 342 -18.60 -8.85 3.77
C MET A 342 -18.99 -10.14 3.02
N VAL A 343 -19.48 -10.01 1.79
CA VAL A 343 -19.77 -11.16 0.92
C VAL A 343 -18.51 -11.94 0.59
N GLU A 344 -17.44 -11.24 0.18
CA GLU A 344 -16.14 -11.87 -0.11
C GLU A 344 -15.55 -12.60 1.12
N LEU A 345 -15.73 -12.05 2.31
CA LEU A 345 -15.29 -12.67 3.57
C LEU A 345 -16.14 -13.90 3.93
N ALA A 346 -17.47 -13.87 3.70
CA ALA A 346 -18.33 -15.02 3.92
C ALA A 346 -17.97 -16.19 3.00
N ASP A 347 -17.69 -15.89 1.72
CA ASP A 347 -17.21 -16.89 0.77
C ASP A 347 -15.85 -17.46 1.19
N LEU A 348 -14.94 -16.61 1.65
CA LEU A 348 -13.63 -17.03 2.18
C LEU A 348 -13.80 -17.94 3.41
N CYS A 349 -14.70 -17.60 4.34
CA CYS A 349 -15.03 -18.46 5.49
C CYS A 349 -15.53 -19.84 5.04
N SER A 350 -16.43 -19.87 4.05
CA SER A 350 -16.96 -21.13 3.52
C SER A 350 -15.84 -22.02 2.95
N TYR A 351 -14.90 -21.43 2.23
CA TYR A 351 -13.75 -22.12 1.69
C TYR A 351 -12.81 -22.64 2.81
N LEU A 352 -12.54 -21.81 3.82
CA LEU A 352 -11.64 -22.15 4.93
C LEU A 352 -12.31 -23.00 6.03
N LYS A 353 -13.62 -23.29 5.90
CA LYS A 353 -14.44 -23.99 6.91
C LYS A 353 -14.50 -23.26 8.26
N LEU A 354 -14.52 -21.93 8.20
CA LEU A 354 -14.77 -21.05 9.34
C LEU A 354 -16.26 -20.71 9.40
N ASP A 355 -16.80 -20.55 10.60
CA ASP A 355 -18.19 -20.12 10.78
C ASP A 355 -18.29 -18.59 10.72
N PHE A 356 -18.70 -18.05 9.59
CA PHE A 356 -18.88 -16.60 9.40
C PHE A 356 -19.83 -15.98 10.44
N GLY A 357 -20.92 -16.68 10.80
CA GLY A 357 -21.91 -16.21 11.75
C GLY A 357 -21.36 -16.03 13.18
N SER A 358 -20.35 -16.80 13.56
CA SER A 358 -19.72 -16.68 14.87
C SER A 358 -18.91 -15.38 15.05
N TYR A 359 -18.43 -14.77 13.97
CA TYR A 359 -17.71 -13.49 13.99
C TYR A 359 -18.65 -12.30 13.78
N PHE A 360 -19.64 -12.47 12.91
CA PHE A 360 -20.50 -11.38 12.40
C PHE A 360 -21.97 -11.64 12.72
N GLU A 361 -22.25 -11.88 13.99
CA GLU A 361 -23.59 -12.18 14.48
C GLU A 361 -24.61 -11.10 14.08
N GLY A 362 -25.75 -11.52 13.56
CA GLY A 362 -26.84 -10.64 13.15
C GLY A 362 -26.63 -9.95 11.79
N TYR A 363 -25.52 -10.18 11.08
CA TYR A 363 -25.34 -9.64 9.74
C TYR A 363 -26.01 -10.55 8.70
N GLU A 364 -26.99 -9.99 7.97
CA GLU A 364 -27.64 -10.68 6.86
C GLU A 364 -26.90 -10.37 5.56
N LEU A 365 -26.33 -11.42 4.94
CA LEU A 365 -25.68 -11.29 3.64
C LEU A 365 -26.70 -10.86 2.57
N PRO A 366 -26.37 -9.90 1.69
CA PRO A 366 -27.19 -9.57 0.53
C PRO A 366 -27.42 -10.83 -0.33
N ARG A 367 -28.69 -11.07 -0.75
CA ARG A 367 -29.14 -12.32 -1.39
C ARG A 367 -28.50 -12.68 -2.74
N ASP A 368 -27.72 -11.80 -3.34
CA ASP A 368 -27.10 -11.97 -4.66
C ASP A 368 -25.57 -11.98 -4.63
N SER A 369 -24.98 -12.87 -3.81
CA SER A 369 -23.52 -13.06 -3.79
C SER A 369 -23.06 -13.97 -4.94
N LYS A 370 -22.46 -13.39 -5.99
CA LYS A 370 -21.86 -14.12 -7.12
C LYS A 370 -20.35 -13.91 -7.24
N PHE A 371 -19.63 -13.70 -6.15
CA PHE A 371 -18.23 -13.26 -6.19
C PHE A 371 -17.19 -14.38 -6.39
N PHE A 372 -17.51 -15.64 -6.07
CA PHE A 372 -16.55 -16.76 -6.22
C PHE A 372 -16.51 -17.43 -7.60
N ASN A 373 -17.31 -16.97 -8.58
CA ASN A 373 -17.26 -17.49 -9.95
C ASN A 373 -16.14 -16.85 -10.81
N GLY A 374 -14.89 -16.85 -10.33
CA GLY A 374 -13.72 -16.95 -11.20
C GLY A 374 -13.32 -15.76 -12.10
N ASN A 375 -13.94 -14.60 -12.01
CA ASN A 375 -13.62 -13.46 -12.87
C ASN A 375 -13.12 -12.25 -12.06
N TYR A 376 -11.81 -12.23 -11.81
CA TYR A 376 -11.04 -11.02 -11.49
C TYR A 376 -9.90 -10.88 -12.49
#